data_fefc12ef8ff99f064d482373ed207109
#
_entry.id   fefc12ef8ff99f064d482373ed207109
#
_cell.length_a   1.000
_cell.length_b   1.000
_cell.length_c   1.000
_cell.angle_alpha   90.00
_cell.angle_beta   90.00
_cell.angle_gamma   90.00
#
_symmetry.space_group_name_H-M   'P 1'
#
loop_
_entity.id
_entity.type
_entity.pdbx_description
1 polymer ?
#
loop_
_entity_poly.entity_id
_entity_poly.type
_entity_poly.pdbx_seq_one_letter_code
_entity_poly.pdbx_strand_id
1 'polypeptide(L)'
;TDLKQKERYDRVDDAVCAVRSALLEGIVAGGGVALLEQSQRLSPVSLNDNHPKEYRLAARVLATALEAPFQQIITNAGIDSERVMDKVMDKGVKGYGFNVKTREYGNMLRQGVIDPTKVTKSALRNAVTVATTILSTNAIITSARTYESN
;
A
#
# COMPACT_ATOMS: atom_id res chain seq x y z
N THR A 1 6.21 5.67 -32.52
CA THR A 1 4.77 5.93 -32.58
C THR A 1 4.38 6.84 -31.43
N ASP A 2 3.41 7.71 -31.63
CA ASP A 2 2.95 8.74 -30.67
C ASP A 2 2.61 8.15 -29.29
N LEU A 3 2.07 6.93 -29.25
CA LEU A 3 1.76 6.22 -28.01
C LEU A 3 3.02 5.93 -27.15
N LYS A 4 4.09 5.46 -27.79
CA LYS A 4 5.36 5.18 -27.08
C LYS A 4 6.04 6.48 -26.60
N GLN A 5 5.86 7.56 -27.32
CA GLN A 5 6.41 8.86 -26.95
C GLN A 5 5.65 9.42 -25.74
N LYS A 6 4.31 9.32 -25.75
CA LYS A 6 3.46 9.70 -24.63
C LYS A 6 3.79 8.89 -23.37
N GLU A 7 3.92 7.57 -23.50
CA GLU A 7 4.29 6.70 -22.37
C GLU A 7 5.65 7.09 -21.75
N ARG A 8 6.63 7.44 -22.57
CA ARG A 8 7.94 7.91 -22.07
C ARG A 8 7.83 9.25 -21.36
N TYR A 9 7.03 10.16 -21.90
CA TYR A 9 6.79 11.46 -21.27
C TYR A 9 6.14 11.29 -19.90
N ASP A 10 5.07 10.50 -19.82
CA ASP A 10 4.35 10.22 -18.58
C ASP A 10 5.30 9.60 -17.52
N ARG A 11 6.17 8.68 -17.91
CA ARG A 11 7.19 8.10 -17.00
C ARG A 11 8.20 9.13 -16.48
N VAL A 12 8.60 10.07 -17.32
CA VAL A 12 9.53 11.15 -16.91
C VAL A 12 8.83 12.09 -15.94
N ASP A 13 7.59 12.47 -16.21
CA ASP A 13 6.82 13.34 -15.34
C ASP A 13 6.56 12.70 -13.98
N ASP A 14 6.18 11.42 -13.96
CA ASP A 14 6.03 10.62 -12.74
C ASP A 14 7.33 10.58 -11.92
N ALA A 15 8.48 10.37 -12.60
CA ALA A 15 9.77 10.35 -11.93
C ALA A 15 10.13 11.71 -11.29
N VAL A 16 9.87 12.81 -12.01
CA VAL A 16 10.09 14.17 -11.49
C VAL A 16 9.19 14.46 -10.29
N CYS A 17 7.91 14.10 -10.37
CA CYS A 17 6.96 14.24 -9.28
C CYS A 17 7.35 13.39 -8.06
N ALA A 18 7.82 12.16 -8.27
CA ALA A 18 8.30 11.29 -7.21
C ALA A 18 9.53 11.87 -6.51
N VAL A 19 10.53 12.36 -7.26
CA VAL A 19 11.72 13.00 -6.70
C VAL A 19 11.37 14.24 -5.90
N ARG A 20 10.50 15.12 -6.44
CA ARG A 20 10.02 16.31 -5.73
C ARG A 20 9.33 15.95 -4.41
N SER A 21 8.49 14.92 -4.41
CA SER A 21 7.81 14.43 -3.21
C SER A 21 8.78 13.83 -2.19
N ALA A 22 9.81 13.12 -2.65
CA ALA A 22 10.87 12.56 -1.81
C ALA A 22 11.73 13.63 -1.15
N LEU A 23 12.04 14.72 -1.85
CA LEU A 23 12.79 15.86 -1.30
C LEU A 23 12.02 16.59 -0.18
N LEU A 24 10.68 16.55 -0.19
CA LEU A 24 9.87 17.22 0.82
C LEU A 24 9.77 16.44 2.13
N GLU A 25 9.57 15.13 2.08
CA GLU A 25 9.28 14.31 3.28
C GLU A 25 10.16 13.05 3.38
N GLY A 26 11.17 12.92 2.53
CA GLY A 26 12.06 11.76 2.52
C GLY A 26 11.44 10.54 1.83
N ILE A 27 12.10 9.40 2.03
CA ILE A 27 11.77 8.12 1.41
C ILE A 27 11.52 7.04 2.45
N VAL A 28 10.74 6.04 2.07
CA VAL A 28 10.48 4.82 2.83
C VAL A 28 10.78 3.58 1.98
N ALA A 29 10.82 2.41 2.61
CA ALA A 29 10.91 1.14 1.90
C ALA A 29 9.69 0.98 0.99
N GLY A 30 9.94 0.77 -0.31
CA GLY A 30 8.91 0.60 -1.33
C GLY A 30 8.34 -0.82 -1.37
N GLY A 31 7.57 -1.08 -2.42
CA GLY A 31 6.96 -2.39 -2.62
C GLY A 31 5.91 -2.77 -1.57
N GLY A 32 5.26 -1.80 -0.94
CA GLY A 32 4.27 -2.03 0.11
C GLY A 32 4.86 -2.32 1.50
N VAL A 33 6.19 -2.46 1.62
CA VAL A 33 6.87 -2.85 2.88
C VAL A 33 6.65 -1.82 3.99
N ALA A 34 6.68 -0.52 3.69
CA ALA A 34 6.44 0.52 4.69
C ALA A 34 5.05 0.42 5.32
N LEU A 35 4.01 0.05 4.55
CA LEU A 35 2.65 -0.15 5.05
C LEU A 35 2.53 -1.45 5.83
N LEU A 36 3.16 -2.53 5.35
CA LEU A 36 3.23 -3.82 6.06
C LEU A 36 3.88 -3.67 7.45
N GLU A 37 4.93 -2.88 7.59
CA GLU A 37 5.53 -2.57 8.89
C GLU A 37 4.57 -1.83 9.84
N GLN A 38 3.70 -0.97 9.30
CA GLN A 38 2.70 -0.29 10.13
C GLN A 38 1.57 -1.24 10.55
N SER A 39 1.18 -2.22 9.74
CA SER A 39 0.21 -3.25 10.14
C SER A 39 0.71 -4.02 11.37
N GLN A 40 1.98 -4.42 11.37
CA GLN A 40 2.61 -5.09 12.52
C GLN A 40 2.59 -4.26 13.82
N ARG A 41 2.72 -2.93 13.70
CA ARG A 41 2.65 -2.02 14.86
C ARG A 41 1.22 -1.84 15.38
N LEU A 42 0.22 -1.95 14.52
CA LEU A 42 -1.19 -1.85 14.90
C LEU A 42 -1.74 -3.16 15.48
N SER A 43 -1.17 -4.29 15.13
CA SER A 43 -1.62 -5.60 15.61
C SER A 43 -1.66 -5.71 17.15
N PRO A 44 -0.63 -5.32 17.91
CA PRO A 44 -0.68 -5.30 19.37
C PRO A 44 -1.75 -4.37 19.95
N VAL A 45 -2.00 -3.23 19.28
CA VAL A 45 -3.05 -2.26 19.70
C VAL A 45 -4.44 -2.88 19.59
N SER A 46 -4.68 -3.67 18.54
CA SER A 46 -5.95 -4.36 18.33
C SER A 46 -6.25 -5.45 19.38
N LEU A 47 -5.21 -5.96 20.04
CA LEU A 47 -5.31 -6.99 21.08
C LEU A 47 -5.29 -6.42 22.50
N ASN A 48 -5.05 -5.13 22.67
CA ASN A 48 -4.93 -4.50 23.98
C ASN A 48 -6.29 -4.17 24.59
N ASP A 49 -6.68 -4.86 25.65
CA ASP A 49 -7.97 -4.69 26.34
C ASP A 49 -8.13 -3.33 27.06
N ASN A 50 -7.07 -2.55 27.21
CA ASN A 50 -7.13 -1.21 27.77
C ASN A 50 -7.76 -0.16 26.82
N HIS A 51 -7.98 -0.54 25.56
CA HIS A 51 -8.65 0.32 24.57
C HIS A 51 -10.13 -0.06 24.40
N PRO A 52 -11.00 0.91 24.08
CA PRO A 52 -12.40 0.63 23.73
C PRO A 52 -12.52 -0.41 22.60
N LYS A 53 -13.57 -1.22 22.63
CA LYS A 53 -13.79 -2.29 21.66
C LYS A 53 -13.81 -1.77 20.21
N GLU A 54 -14.43 -0.61 19.99
CA GLU A 54 -14.53 0.04 18.69
C GLU A 54 -13.16 0.47 18.15
N TYR A 55 -12.31 0.99 19.04
CA TYR A 55 -10.93 1.36 18.69
C TYR A 55 -10.10 0.13 18.28
N ARG A 56 -10.21 -0.95 19.04
CA ARG A 56 -9.52 -2.21 18.73
C ARG A 56 -9.98 -2.79 17.39
N LEU A 57 -11.30 -2.74 17.12
CA LEU A 57 -11.85 -3.19 15.85
C LEU A 57 -11.34 -2.35 14.68
N ALA A 58 -11.33 -1.02 14.81
CA ALA A 58 -10.79 -0.12 13.80
C ALA A 58 -9.30 -0.37 13.54
N ALA A 59 -8.50 -0.56 14.59
CA ALA A 59 -7.08 -0.90 14.48
C ALA A 59 -6.86 -2.22 13.73
N ARG A 60 -7.70 -3.24 13.98
CA ARG A 60 -7.64 -4.52 13.28
C ARG A 60 -7.98 -4.40 11.81
N VAL A 61 -9.07 -3.69 11.48
CA VAL A 61 -9.47 -3.44 10.09
C VAL A 61 -8.36 -2.70 9.34
N LEU A 62 -7.79 -1.66 9.96
CA LEU A 62 -6.72 -0.88 9.36
C LEU A 62 -5.44 -1.73 9.18
N ALA A 63 -5.06 -2.53 10.17
CA ALA A 63 -3.89 -3.41 10.07
C ALA A 63 -4.02 -4.36 8.85
N THR A 64 -5.15 -5.04 8.71
CA THR A 64 -5.41 -5.92 7.56
C THR A 64 -5.38 -5.15 6.22
N ALA A 65 -5.96 -3.96 6.18
CA ALA A 65 -5.95 -3.13 4.97
C ALA A 65 -4.54 -2.67 4.55
N LEU A 66 -3.64 -2.45 5.51
CA LEU A 66 -2.25 -2.05 5.26
C LEU A 66 -1.39 -3.17 4.65
N GLU A 67 -1.78 -4.42 4.78
CA GLU A 67 -1.11 -5.59 4.18
C GLU A 67 -1.43 -5.74 2.69
N ALA A 68 -2.63 -5.32 2.28
CA ALA A 68 -3.14 -5.53 0.94
C ALA A 68 -2.24 -4.99 -0.20
N PRO A 69 -1.61 -3.81 -0.12
CA PRO A 69 -0.71 -3.33 -1.18
C PRO A 69 0.50 -4.23 -1.39
N PHE A 70 1.11 -4.74 -0.31
CA PHE A 70 2.22 -5.68 -0.40
C PHE A 70 1.78 -6.99 -1.05
N GLN A 71 0.68 -7.58 -0.57
CA GLN A 71 0.12 -8.83 -1.11
C GLN A 71 -0.22 -8.69 -2.60
N GLN A 72 -0.83 -7.57 -3.00
CA GLN A 72 -1.23 -7.34 -4.39
C GLN A 72 -0.02 -7.24 -5.32
N ILE A 73 1.07 -6.60 -4.91
CA ILE A 73 2.31 -6.52 -5.70
C ILE A 73 2.89 -7.93 -5.94
N ILE A 74 2.94 -8.76 -4.91
CA ILE A 74 3.46 -10.13 -5.00
C ILE A 74 2.54 -11.00 -5.88
N THR A 75 1.22 -10.90 -5.69
CA THR A 75 0.23 -11.62 -6.49
C THR A 75 0.30 -11.24 -7.97
N ASN A 76 0.46 -9.95 -8.28
CA ASN A 76 0.62 -9.46 -9.67
C ASN A 76 1.89 -10.01 -10.34
N ALA A 77 2.90 -10.38 -9.56
CA ALA A 77 4.10 -11.04 -10.06
C ALA A 77 3.94 -12.57 -10.23
N GLY A 78 2.74 -13.11 -9.98
CA GLY A 78 2.44 -14.54 -10.08
C GLY A 78 3.06 -15.38 -8.95
N ILE A 79 3.30 -14.76 -7.79
CA ILE A 79 3.95 -15.40 -6.64
C ILE A 79 2.92 -15.51 -5.50
N ASP A 80 3.05 -16.57 -4.70
CA ASP A 80 2.24 -16.77 -3.49
C ASP A 80 2.55 -15.67 -2.45
N SER A 81 1.58 -14.76 -2.28
CA SER A 81 1.73 -13.60 -1.42
C SER A 81 1.74 -13.92 0.06
N GLU A 82 0.98 -14.94 0.51
CA GLU A 82 0.93 -15.33 1.91
C GLU A 82 2.29 -15.86 2.36
N ARG A 83 2.85 -16.80 1.59
CA ARG A 83 4.16 -17.37 1.87
C ARG A 83 5.28 -16.33 1.91
N VAL A 84 5.23 -15.34 1.02
CA VAL A 84 6.24 -14.27 0.98
C VAL A 84 6.05 -13.33 2.17
N MET A 85 4.80 -12.98 2.50
CA MET A 85 4.47 -12.09 3.61
C MET A 85 4.92 -12.70 4.94
N ASP A 86 4.59 -13.96 5.21
CA ASP A 86 5.01 -14.67 6.43
C ASP A 86 6.53 -14.60 6.60
N LYS A 87 7.28 -14.88 5.54
CA LYS A 87 8.74 -14.84 5.56
C LYS A 87 9.32 -13.45 5.85
N VAL A 88 8.65 -12.41 5.36
CA VAL A 88 9.04 -11.02 5.62
C VAL A 88 8.70 -10.63 7.06
N MET A 89 7.52 -11.03 7.55
CA MET A 89 7.06 -10.73 8.90
C MET A 89 7.88 -11.46 9.97
N ASP A 90 8.19 -12.73 9.75
CA ASP A 90 9.02 -13.55 10.67
C ASP A 90 10.43 -12.97 10.86
N LYS A 91 10.97 -12.34 9.82
CA LYS A 91 12.29 -11.72 9.91
C LYS A 91 12.32 -10.53 10.85
N GLY A 92 11.23 -9.78 10.98
CA GLY A 92 11.05 -8.67 11.92
C GLY A 92 12.06 -7.52 11.77
N VAL A 93 12.71 -7.39 10.62
CA VAL A 93 13.76 -6.39 10.36
C VAL A 93 13.20 -5.23 9.55
N LYS A 94 13.39 -4.02 10.05
CA LYS A 94 12.93 -2.79 9.38
C LYS A 94 13.48 -2.69 7.95
N GLY A 95 12.58 -2.38 7.01
CA GLY A 95 12.90 -2.24 5.58
C GLY A 95 13.16 -3.57 4.87
N TYR A 96 12.98 -4.70 5.54
CA TYR A 96 13.13 -6.02 4.93
C TYR A 96 11.88 -6.39 4.14
N GLY A 97 12.04 -6.80 2.90
CA GLY A 97 10.94 -7.15 2.03
C GLY A 97 11.36 -8.11 0.92
N PHE A 98 10.54 -8.20 -0.10
CA PHE A 98 10.77 -9.04 -1.27
C PHE A 98 10.75 -8.21 -2.55
N ASN A 99 11.85 -8.26 -3.30
CA ASN A 99 11.97 -7.58 -4.59
C ASN A 99 11.46 -8.50 -5.69
N VAL A 100 10.29 -8.21 -6.23
CA VAL A 100 9.64 -9.02 -7.27
C VAL A 100 10.44 -9.08 -8.57
N LYS A 101 11.25 -8.06 -8.86
CA LYS A 101 12.07 -7.99 -10.09
C LYS A 101 13.26 -8.94 -10.06
N THR A 102 13.98 -8.99 -8.93
CA THR A 102 15.15 -9.86 -8.73
C THR A 102 14.79 -11.20 -8.10
N ARG A 103 13.57 -11.30 -7.55
CA ARG A 103 13.07 -12.45 -6.76
C ARG A 103 13.90 -12.72 -5.50
N GLU A 104 14.43 -11.67 -4.89
CA GLU A 104 15.29 -11.76 -3.73
C GLU A 104 14.67 -11.07 -2.51
N TYR A 105 14.91 -11.68 -1.36
CA TYR A 105 14.59 -11.07 -0.06
C TYR A 105 15.73 -10.17 0.39
N GLY A 106 15.42 -9.03 0.99
CA GLY A 106 16.45 -8.14 1.50
C GLY A 106 15.94 -6.78 1.93
N ASN A 107 16.87 -5.90 2.27
CA ASN A 107 16.51 -4.53 2.62
C ASN A 107 16.15 -3.73 1.36
N MET A 108 14.90 -3.28 1.29
CA MET A 108 14.35 -2.59 0.12
C MET A 108 15.08 -1.28 -0.20
N LEU A 109 15.47 -0.52 0.81
CA LEU A 109 16.23 0.72 0.60
C LEU A 109 17.59 0.46 -0.06
N ARG A 110 18.28 -0.62 0.38
CA ARG A 110 19.58 -1.01 -0.22
C ARG A 110 19.43 -1.55 -1.65
N GLN A 111 18.30 -2.16 -1.95
CA GLN A 111 17.98 -2.68 -3.29
C GLN A 111 17.42 -1.60 -4.23
N GLY A 112 17.30 -0.35 -3.77
CA GLY A 112 16.74 0.75 -4.55
C GLY A 112 15.23 0.67 -4.76
N VAL A 113 14.51 -0.16 -4.00
CA VAL A 113 13.05 -0.23 -3.99
C VAL A 113 12.55 0.76 -2.94
N ILE A 114 12.21 1.95 -3.40
CA ILE A 114 11.89 3.10 -2.53
C ILE A 114 10.62 3.79 -2.98
N ASP A 115 9.86 4.32 -2.03
CA ASP A 115 8.69 5.14 -2.26
C ASP A 115 8.83 6.50 -1.56
N PRO A 116 8.31 7.61 -2.14
CA PRO A 116 8.25 8.90 -1.46
C PRO A 116 7.29 8.83 -0.28
N THR A 117 7.75 9.22 0.91
CA THR A 117 6.94 9.20 2.15
C THR A 117 5.64 9.99 2.01
N LYS A 118 5.70 11.15 1.37
CA LYS A 118 4.54 12.01 1.14
C LYS A 118 3.44 11.30 0.34
N VAL A 119 3.82 10.56 -0.70
CA VAL A 119 2.88 9.84 -1.57
C VAL A 119 2.18 8.73 -0.77
N THR A 120 2.94 7.90 -0.05
CA THR A 120 2.41 6.81 0.77
C THR A 120 1.47 7.31 1.86
N LYS A 121 1.84 8.40 2.56
CA LYS A 121 0.98 9.04 3.57
C LYS A 121 -0.32 9.61 2.98
N SER A 122 -0.22 10.28 1.83
CA SER A 122 -1.39 10.88 1.17
C SER A 122 -2.34 9.80 0.66
N ALA A 123 -1.82 8.72 0.08
CA ALA A 123 -2.62 7.59 -0.37
C ALA A 123 -3.41 6.96 0.80
N LEU A 124 -2.74 6.70 1.92
CA LEU A 124 -3.40 6.16 3.11
C LEU A 124 -4.46 7.11 3.67
N ARG A 125 -4.15 8.40 3.80
CA ARG A 125 -5.11 9.41 4.30
C ARG A 125 -6.35 9.47 3.42
N ASN A 126 -6.17 9.53 2.11
CA ASN A 126 -7.29 9.58 1.15
C ASN A 126 -8.13 8.30 1.21
N ALA A 127 -7.51 7.13 1.27
CA ALA A 127 -8.21 5.86 1.40
C ALA A 127 -9.07 5.79 2.68
N VAL A 128 -8.52 6.22 3.82
CA VAL A 128 -9.26 6.29 5.09
C VAL A 128 -10.41 7.29 5.01
N THR A 129 -10.21 8.46 4.39
CA THR A 129 -11.26 9.46 4.22
C THR A 129 -12.42 8.90 3.40
N VAL A 130 -12.14 8.26 2.28
CA VAL A 130 -13.17 7.65 1.42
C VAL A 130 -13.89 6.52 2.16
N ALA A 131 -13.17 5.63 2.81
CA ALA A 131 -13.75 4.54 3.59
C ALA A 131 -14.67 5.06 4.71
N THR A 132 -14.24 6.08 5.44
CA THR A 132 -15.04 6.70 6.51
C THR A 132 -16.29 7.35 5.95
N THR A 133 -16.20 8.03 4.81
CA THR A 133 -17.36 8.63 4.14
C THR A 133 -18.37 7.56 3.74
N ILE A 134 -17.92 6.45 3.15
CA ILE A 134 -18.81 5.33 2.78
C ILE A 134 -19.46 4.72 4.02
N LEU A 135 -18.70 4.46 5.08
CA LEU A 135 -19.21 3.88 6.32
C LEU A 135 -20.20 4.78 7.07
N SER A 136 -20.13 6.09 6.87
CA SER A 136 -21.04 7.06 7.49
C SER A 136 -22.32 7.32 6.66
N THR A 137 -22.42 6.75 5.45
CA THR A 137 -23.62 6.92 4.60
C THR A 137 -24.69 5.88 4.92
N ASN A 138 -25.94 6.31 4.92
CA ASN A 138 -27.09 5.40 5.15
C ASN A 138 -27.56 4.72 3.87
N ALA A 139 -27.30 5.32 2.70
CA ALA A 139 -27.70 4.77 1.41
C ALA A 139 -26.76 5.25 0.29
N ILE A 140 -26.57 4.41 -0.71
CA ILE A 140 -25.83 4.72 -1.93
C ILE A 140 -26.79 4.54 -3.11
N ILE A 141 -26.94 5.60 -3.93
CA ILE A 141 -27.76 5.56 -5.13
C ILE A 141 -26.82 5.55 -6.33
N THR A 142 -26.92 4.52 -7.16
CA THR A 142 -26.14 4.37 -8.38
C THR A 142 -27.07 4.32 -9.60
N SER A 143 -26.60 4.82 -10.73
CA SER A 143 -27.30 4.63 -12.01
C SER A 143 -27.26 3.15 -12.41
N ALA A 144 -28.40 2.59 -12.84
CA ALA A 144 -28.43 1.27 -13.44
C ALA A 144 -27.58 1.25 -14.72
N ARG A 145 -26.76 0.20 -14.90
CA ARG A 145 -26.08 0.00 -16.19
C ARG A 145 -27.12 -0.33 -17.25
N THR A 146 -27.32 0.56 -18.22
CA THR A 146 -28.02 0.23 -19.47
C THR A 146 -27.06 -0.63 -20.31
N TYR A 147 -27.39 -1.92 -20.47
CA TYR A 147 -26.76 -2.74 -21.48
C TYR A 147 -27.42 -2.32 -22.81
N GLU A 148 -26.68 -1.67 -23.70
CA GLU A 148 -27.09 -1.56 -25.08
C GLU A 148 -27.03 -2.98 -25.66
N SER A 149 -28.22 -3.54 -25.93
CA SER A 149 -28.33 -4.79 -26.70
C SER A 149 -27.98 -4.46 -28.16
N ASN A 150 -26.81 -4.89 -28.60
CA ASN A 150 -26.48 -5.00 -30.02
C ASN A 150 -27.23 -6.14 -30.68
#